data_071aef8b43aabfbfa7292e2a1ba8eeab
#
_entry.id   071aef8b43aabfbfa7292e2a1ba8eeab
#
_cell.length_a   1.000
_cell.length_b   1.000
_cell.length_c   1.000
_cell.angle_alpha   90.00
_cell.angle_beta   90.00
_cell.angle_gamma   90.00
#
_symmetry.space_group_name_H-M   'P 1'
#
loop_
_entity.id
_entity.type
_entity.pdbx_description
1 polymer ?
#
loop_
_entity_poly.entity_id
_entity_poly.type
_entity_poly.pdbx_seq_one_letter_code
_entity_poly.pdbx_strand_id
1 'polypeptide(L)'
;MLTDFKILKEKLYDVKYDRIEQGLGLDIDEVDQYLRYKKGAFNICVGHANTGKTTVILYLQMAYSLKHDLKWLIFSSENSDYSIARKLLEFKTGTPIQKIPDSQIETEMEWINDHFKLVKVDKLYSARSLM
;
A
#
# COMPACT_ATOMS: atom_id res chain seq x y z
N MET A 1 -31.22 -10.16 -11.68
CA MET A 1 -31.30 -10.30 -10.21
C MET A 1 -31.66 -8.94 -9.61
N LEU A 2 -32.75 -8.86 -8.89
CA LEU A 2 -33.22 -7.63 -8.26
C LEU A 2 -32.66 -7.52 -6.83
N THR A 3 -32.28 -6.32 -6.45
CA THR A 3 -31.79 -6.08 -5.09
C THR A 3 -32.93 -6.13 -4.08
N ASP A 4 -32.72 -6.80 -2.96
CA ASP A 4 -33.69 -6.84 -1.85
C ASP A 4 -33.81 -5.44 -1.22
N PHE A 5 -35.00 -4.89 -1.25
CA PHE A 5 -35.29 -3.55 -0.74
C PHE A 5 -35.10 -3.42 0.77
N LYS A 6 -35.28 -4.51 1.51
CA LYS A 6 -35.05 -4.55 2.95
C LYS A 6 -33.57 -4.35 3.28
N ILE A 7 -32.68 -5.03 2.51
CA ILE A 7 -31.23 -4.87 2.65
C ILE A 7 -30.79 -3.46 2.32
N LEU A 8 -31.36 -2.87 1.25
CA LEU A 8 -31.06 -1.47 0.90
C LEU A 8 -31.45 -0.50 2.01
N LYS A 9 -32.62 -0.70 2.60
CA LYS A 9 -33.12 0.14 3.71
C LYS A 9 -32.18 0.07 4.91
N GLU A 10 -31.72 -1.13 5.29
CA GLU A 10 -30.78 -1.30 6.40
C GLU A 10 -29.45 -0.57 6.11
N LYS A 11 -28.92 -0.70 4.89
CA LYS A 11 -27.71 0.02 4.49
C LYS A 11 -27.87 1.54 4.52
N LEU A 12 -29.02 2.05 4.14
CA LEU A 12 -29.31 3.49 4.24
C LEU A 12 -29.32 3.99 5.69
N TYR A 13 -29.80 3.19 6.62
CA TYR A 13 -29.71 3.51 8.04
C TYR A 13 -28.25 3.47 8.53
N ASP A 14 -27.44 2.55 8.03
CA ASP A 14 -26.00 2.51 8.36
C ASP A 14 -25.28 3.77 7.86
N VAL A 15 -25.63 4.26 6.68
CA VAL A 15 -25.13 5.57 6.18
C VAL A 15 -25.58 6.71 7.08
N LYS A 16 -26.88 6.75 7.41
CA LYS A 16 -27.47 7.82 8.22
C LYS A 16 -26.82 7.95 9.59
N TYR A 17 -26.48 6.84 10.22
CA TYR A 17 -25.94 6.78 11.59
C TYR A 17 -24.42 6.56 11.62
N ASP A 18 -23.73 6.77 10.49
CA ASP A 18 -22.26 6.65 10.37
C ASP A 18 -21.71 5.29 10.87
N ARG A 19 -22.43 4.22 10.58
CA ARG A 19 -22.04 2.85 10.92
C ARG A 19 -21.30 2.11 9.81
N ILE A 20 -21.02 2.79 8.68
CA ILE A 20 -20.27 2.20 7.57
C ILE A 20 -18.78 2.23 7.90
N GLU A 21 -18.12 1.10 7.73
CA GLU A 21 -16.67 1.01 7.82
C GLU A 21 -16.01 1.85 6.71
N GLN A 22 -15.31 2.91 7.12
CA GLN A 22 -14.65 3.84 6.19
C GLN A 22 -13.28 3.37 5.72
N GLY A 23 -12.77 2.26 6.23
CA GLY A 23 -11.42 1.79 5.97
C GLY A 23 -10.36 2.40 6.89
N LEU A 24 -9.12 1.95 6.73
CA LEU A 24 -7.99 2.37 7.54
C LEU A 24 -7.42 3.70 7.06
N GLY A 25 -7.20 4.63 7.97
CA GLY A 25 -6.56 5.92 7.71
C GLY A 25 -5.14 5.99 8.26
N LEU A 26 -4.48 7.12 8.01
CA LEU A 26 -3.13 7.43 8.46
C LEU A 26 -3.08 8.46 9.59
N ASP A 27 -4.23 8.93 10.08
CA ASP A 27 -4.39 10.08 10.99
C ASP A 27 -3.86 11.39 10.39
N ILE A 28 -3.97 11.52 9.09
CA ILE A 28 -3.67 12.72 8.33
C ILE A 28 -4.97 13.16 7.67
N ASP A 29 -5.66 14.14 8.25
CA ASP A 29 -7.02 14.54 7.83
C ASP A 29 -7.10 14.91 6.36
N GLU A 30 -6.07 15.60 5.83
CA GLU A 30 -5.99 16.01 4.44
C GLU A 30 -5.89 14.83 3.46
N VAL A 31 -5.43 13.68 3.94
CA VAL A 31 -5.35 12.43 3.14
C VAL A 31 -6.56 11.55 3.41
N ASP A 32 -6.89 11.36 4.67
CA ASP A 32 -7.90 10.39 5.11
C ASP A 32 -9.33 10.73 4.65
N GLN A 33 -9.61 12.01 4.40
CA GLN A 33 -10.89 12.44 3.84
C GLN A 33 -11.10 11.98 2.39
N TYR A 34 -10.01 11.69 1.65
CA TYR A 34 -10.06 11.28 0.24
C TYR A 34 -9.58 9.86 -0.02
N LEU A 35 -8.69 9.36 0.81
CA LEU A 35 -8.02 8.08 0.58
C LEU A 35 -7.87 7.30 1.87
N ARG A 36 -8.52 6.13 1.91
CA ARG A 36 -8.39 5.16 3.00
C ARG A 36 -8.16 3.77 2.42
N TYR A 37 -7.39 2.95 3.10
CA TYR A 37 -7.21 1.55 2.72
C TYR A 37 -8.44 0.74 3.12
N LYS A 38 -9.02 0.04 2.15
CA LYS A 38 -10.12 -0.89 2.39
C LYS A 38 -9.76 -2.27 1.84
N LYS A 39 -9.80 -3.27 2.71
CA LYS A 39 -9.53 -4.66 2.32
C LYS A 39 -10.51 -5.12 1.23
N GLY A 40 -9.98 -5.79 0.21
CA GLY A 40 -10.78 -6.28 -0.92
C GLY A 40 -11.15 -5.21 -1.96
N ALA A 41 -10.75 -3.95 -1.78
CA ALA A 41 -10.95 -2.92 -2.77
C ALA A 41 -9.88 -2.98 -3.87
N PHE A 42 -10.30 -2.73 -5.10
CA PHE A 42 -9.41 -2.55 -6.24
C PHE A 42 -9.20 -1.06 -6.49
N ASN A 43 -7.95 -0.62 -6.50
CA ASN A 43 -7.59 0.78 -6.68
C ASN A 43 -6.72 0.95 -7.90
N ILE A 44 -6.94 2.03 -8.65
CA ILE A 44 -6.13 2.40 -9.82
C ILE A 44 -5.55 3.79 -9.58
N CYS A 45 -4.22 3.93 -9.73
CA CYS A 45 -3.54 5.21 -9.73
C CYS A 45 -3.14 5.58 -11.17
N VAL A 46 -3.64 6.69 -11.66
CA VAL A 46 -3.41 7.15 -13.03
C VAL A 46 -2.65 8.48 -13.03
N GLY A 47 -1.71 8.62 -13.93
CA GLY A 47 -0.92 9.85 -14.09
C GLY A 47 0.06 9.72 -15.24
N HIS A 48 0.62 10.84 -15.68
CA HIS A 48 1.65 10.86 -16.70
C HIS A 48 2.95 10.17 -16.26
N ALA A 49 3.80 9.81 -17.19
CA ALA A 49 5.13 9.27 -16.89
C ALA A 49 5.95 10.25 -16.03
N ASN A 50 6.76 9.72 -15.12
CA ASN A 50 7.67 10.48 -14.25
C ASN A 50 6.99 11.52 -13.34
N THR A 51 5.72 11.28 -12.96
CA THR A 51 4.99 12.15 -12.02
C THR A 51 5.06 11.70 -10.55
N GLY A 52 5.79 10.62 -10.27
CA GLY A 52 5.97 10.12 -8.91
C GLY A 52 4.90 9.13 -8.43
N LYS A 53 4.13 8.51 -9.33
CA LYS A 53 3.09 7.51 -8.97
C LYS A 53 3.61 6.39 -8.08
N THR A 54 4.69 5.74 -8.52
CA THR A 54 5.32 4.64 -7.77
C THR A 54 5.82 5.11 -6.42
N THR A 55 6.45 6.28 -6.36
CA THR A 55 6.94 6.88 -5.11
C THR A 55 5.82 7.10 -4.10
N VAL A 56 4.70 7.69 -4.53
CA VAL A 56 3.54 7.92 -3.67
C VAL A 56 2.92 6.60 -3.18
N ILE A 57 2.76 5.63 -4.06
CA ILE A 57 2.20 4.32 -3.70
C ILE A 57 3.09 3.61 -2.67
N LEU A 58 4.41 3.57 -2.89
CA LEU A 58 5.35 2.95 -1.95
C LEU A 58 5.35 3.66 -0.60
N TYR A 59 5.27 4.99 -0.60
CA TYR A 59 5.16 5.77 0.62
C TYR A 59 3.88 5.42 1.40
N LEU A 60 2.74 5.38 0.73
CA LEU A 60 1.47 5.02 1.37
C LEU A 60 1.50 3.58 1.90
N GLN A 61 2.03 2.63 1.14
CA GLN A 61 2.18 1.25 1.60
C GLN A 61 3.07 1.17 2.86
N MET A 62 4.17 1.91 2.89
CA MET A 62 5.03 1.99 4.07
C MET A 62 4.28 2.59 5.26
N ALA A 63 3.58 3.69 5.07
CA ALA A 63 2.82 4.35 6.13
C ALA A 63 1.71 3.45 6.70
N TYR A 64 0.96 2.75 5.85
CA TYR A 64 -0.04 1.78 6.28
C TYR A 64 0.58 0.56 6.99
N SER A 65 1.74 0.09 6.55
CA SER A 65 2.46 -0.99 7.22
C SER A 65 2.93 -0.60 8.61
N LEU A 66 3.48 0.60 8.77
CA LEU A 66 3.93 1.11 10.06
C LEU A 66 2.78 1.31 11.04
N LYS A 67 1.64 1.79 10.55
CA LYS A 67 0.49 2.09 11.40
C LYS A 67 -0.40 0.88 11.69
N HIS A 68 -0.66 0.04 10.68
CA HIS A 68 -1.65 -1.02 10.74
C HIS A 68 -1.06 -2.42 10.54
N ASP A 69 0.26 -2.54 10.49
CA ASP A 69 0.97 -3.82 10.29
C ASP A 69 0.55 -4.58 9.02
N LEU A 70 0.25 -3.84 7.95
CA LEU A 70 -0.15 -4.43 6.68
C LEU A 70 1.06 -5.00 5.93
N LYS A 71 0.83 -6.07 5.18
CA LYS A 71 1.83 -6.75 4.36
C LYS A 71 1.47 -6.65 2.89
N TRP A 72 2.48 -6.52 2.04
CA TRP A 72 2.31 -6.21 0.63
C TRP A 72 3.09 -7.19 -0.25
N LEU A 73 2.51 -7.56 -1.36
CA LEU A 73 3.19 -8.21 -2.47
C LEU A 73 3.31 -7.20 -3.61
N ILE A 74 4.53 -6.89 -4.03
CA ILE A 74 4.81 -5.90 -5.07
C ILE A 74 5.34 -6.60 -6.31
N PHE A 75 4.69 -6.36 -7.44
CA PHE A 75 5.17 -6.69 -8.77
C PHE A 75 5.43 -5.39 -9.53
N SER A 76 6.64 -5.22 -10.06
CA SER A 76 7.00 -4.07 -10.87
C SER A 76 7.76 -4.52 -12.11
N SER A 77 7.31 -4.09 -13.29
CA SER A 77 7.99 -4.30 -14.56
C SER A 77 8.95 -3.16 -14.92
N GLU A 78 8.80 -1.99 -14.30
CA GLU A 78 9.57 -0.78 -14.62
C GLU A 78 10.75 -0.53 -13.67
N ASN A 79 10.60 -0.93 -12.41
CA ASN A 79 11.58 -0.68 -11.37
C ASN A 79 12.25 -1.97 -10.92
N SER A 80 13.56 -1.94 -10.74
CA SER A 80 14.29 -3.06 -10.16
C SER A 80 13.91 -3.27 -8.69
N ASP A 81 14.06 -4.49 -8.22
CA ASP A 81 13.78 -4.86 -6.83
C ASP A 81 14.60 -4.05 -5.83
N TYR A 82 15.90 -3.86 -6.09
CA TYR A 82 16.77 -3.06 -5.21
C TYR A 82 16.39 -1.58 -5.20
N SER A 83 15.88 -1.03 -6.30
CA SER A 83 15.40 0.35 -6.36
C SER A 83 14.15 0.55 -5.48
N ILE A 84 13.23 -0.41 -5.51
CA ILE A 84 12.04 -0.41 -4.64
C ILE A 84 12.46 -0.58 -3.17
N ALA A 85 13.33 -1.53 -2.88
CA ALA A 85 13.83 -1.77 -1.52
C ALA A 85 14.54 -0.54 -0.95
N ARG A 86 15.34 0.14 -1.76
CA ARG A 86 15.97 1.41 -1.37
C ARG A 86 14.95 2.47 -0.97
N LYS A 87 13.92 2.69 -1.79
CA LYS A 87 12.87 3.66 -1.48
C LYS A 87 12.12 3.31 -0.21
N LEU A 88 11.77 2.05 -0.01
CA LEU A 88 11.12 1.60 1.22
C LEU A 88 12.00 1.84 2.45
N LEU A 89 13.30 1.55 2.35
CA LEU A 89 14.26 1.79 3.42
C LEU A 89 14.39 3.29 3.75
N GLU A 90 14.50 4.13 2.73
CA GLU A 90 14.60 5.58 2.91
C GLU A 90 13.29 6.16 3.49
N PHE A 91 12.13 5.68 3.11
CA PHE A 91 10.85 6.10 3.69
C PHE A 91 10.71 5.68 5.14
N LYS A 92 11.12 4.44 5.48
CA LYS A 92 11.04 3.95 6.85
C LYS A 92 11.96 4.71 7.80
N THR A 93 13.17 4.99 7.37
CA THR A 93 14.19 5.66 8.19
C THR A 93 14.12 7.19 8.14
N GLY A 94 13.46 7.74 7.12
CA GLY A 94 13.46 9.19 6.87
C GLY A 94 14.83 9.74 6.47
N THR A 95 15.75 8.88 6.04
CA THR A 95 17.15 9.22 5.79
C THR A 95 17.61 8.68 4.44
N PRO A 96 18.35 9.44 3.63
CA PRO A 96 18.96 8.93 2.41
C PRO A 96 19.92 7.77 2.70
N ILE A 97 19.95 6.77 1.81
CA ILE A 97 20.71 5.52 2.04
C ILE A 97 22.19 5.77 2.36
N GLN A 98 22.80 6.79 1.76
CA GLN A 98 24.20 7.11 1.98
C GLN A 98 24.51 7.54 3.42
N LYS A 99 23.51 7.94 4.19
CA LYS A 99 23.62 8.38 5.57
C LYS A 99 23.14 7.37 6.60
N ILE A 100 22.63 6.21 6.15
CA ILE A 100 22.13 5.17 7.04
C ILE A 100 23.31 4.27 7.46
N PRO A 101 23.56 4.06 8.77
CA PRO A 101 24.59 3.11 9.23
C PRO A 101 24.29 1.67 8.79
N ASP A 102 25.32 0.88 8.48
CA ASP A 102 25.19 -0.49 8.00
C ASP A 102 24.36 -1.37 8.95
N SER A 103 24.60 -1.25 10.25
CA SER A 103 23.83 -1.98 11.27
C SER A 103 22.35 -1.66 11.25
N GLN A 104 22.00 -0.42 10.99
CA GLN A 104 20.61 0.01 10.86
C GLN A 104 19.98 -0.53 9.56
N ILE A 105 20.74 -0.56 8.46
CA ILE A 105 20.28 -1.14 7.20
C ILE A 105 19.89 -2.61 7.41
N GLU A 106 20.71 -3.40 8.08
CA GLU A 106 20.41 -4.81 8.35
C GLU A 106 19.10 -4.97 9.14
N THR A 107 18.96 -4.27 10.23
CA THR A 107 17.77 -4.34 11.09
C THR A 107 16.51 -3.90 10.34
N GLU A 108 16.58 -2.79 9.61
CA GLU A 108 15.42 -2.26 8.89
C GLU A 108 15.04 -3.12 7.69
N MET A 109 16.02 -3.75 7.03
CA MET A 109 15.75 -4.66 5.92
C MET A 109 15.07 -5.96 6.37
N GLU A 110 15.34 -6.45 7.57
CA GLU A 110 14.60 -7.57 8.15
C GLU A 110 13.12 -7.21 8.30
N TRP A 111 12.82 -6.05 8.86
CA TRP A 111 11.45 -5.55 9.00
C TRP A 111 10.75 -5.39 7.65
N ILE A 112 11.45 -4.80 6.67
CA ILE A 112 10.94 -4.64 5.30
C ILE A 112 10.66 -6.01 4.67
N ASN A 113 11.54 -6.98 4.84
CA ASN A 113 11.34 -8.33 4.31
C ASN A 113 10.11 -9.03 4.91
N ASP A 114 9.76 -8.74 6.16
CA ASP A 114 8.56 -9.29 6.80
C ASP A 114 7.27 -8.66 6.26
N HIS A 115 7.30 -7.41 5.83
CA HIS A 115 6.12 -6.66 5.40
C HIS A 115 5.97 -6.52 3.89
N PHE A 116 7.07 -6.63 3.13
CA PHE A 116 7.09 -6.45 1.68
C PHE A 116 7.75 -7.64 1.00
N LYS A 117 7.04 -8.26 0.08
CA LYS A 117 7.59 -9.28 -0.82
C LYS A 117 7.64 -8.72 -2.23
N LEU A 118 8.83 -8.77 -2.82
CA LEU A 118 9.07 -8.29 -4.19
C LEU A 118 9.14 -9.48 -5.14
N VAL A 119 8.37 -9.40 -6.23
CA VAL A 119 8.38 -10.44 -7.27
C VAL A 119 9.48 -10.11 -8.28
N LYS A 120 10.39 -11.06 -8.50
CA LYS A 120 11.44 -10.90 -9.53
C LYS A 120 10.84 -10.87 -10.93
N VAL A 121 11.32 -9.94 -11.75
CA VAL A 121 10.79 -9.66 -13.10
C VAL A 121 11.54 -10.43 -14.20
N ASP A 122 12.56 -11.21 -13.86
CA ASP A 122 13.37 -12.00 -14.79
C ASP A 122 12.65 -13.21 -15.39
N LYS A 123 11.43 -13.49 -14.94
CA LYS A 123 10.58 -14.60 -15.42
C LYS A 123 9.19 -14.09 -15.77
N LEU A 124 8.60 -14.69 -16.80
CA LEU A 124 7.19 -14.52 -17.11
C LEU A 124 6.35 -15.30 -16.10
N TYR A 125 5.50 -14.60 -15.37
CA TYR A 125 4.55 -15.20 -14.45
C TYR A 125 3.13 -15.10 -15.02
N SER A 126 2.35 -16.16 -14.92
CA SER A 126 0.91 -16.06 -15.12
C SER A 126 0.26 -15.45 -13.86
N ALA A 127 -0.88 -14.79 -14.02
CA ALA A 127 -1.65 -14.27 -12.88
C ALA A 127 -1.92 -15.37 -11.82
N ARG A 128 -2.13 -16.61 -12.27
CA ARG A 128 -2.37 -17.77 -11.41
C ARG A 128 -1.14 -18.17 -10.59
N SER A 129 0.06 -18.00 -11.14
CA SER A 129 1.31 -18.33 -10.41
C SER A 129 1.72 -17.26 -9.41
N LEU A 130 1.14 -16.05 -9.49
CA LEU A 130 1.39 -14.95 -8.55
C LEU A 130 0.42 -14.96 -7.35
N MET A 131 -0.69 -15.66 -7.49
CA MET A 131 -1.64 -15.87 -6.40
C MET A 131 -1.29 -17.05 -5.53
#